data_48ba5171f0fb95840bf71a8690463d95
#
_entry.id   48ba5171f0fb95840bf71a8690463d95
#
_cell.length_a   1.000
_cell.length_b   1.000
_cell.length_c   1.000
_cell.angle_alpha   90.00
_cell.angle_beta   90.00
_cell.angle_gamma   90.00
#
_symmetry.space_group_name_H-M   'P 1'
#
loop_
_entity.id
_entity.type
_entity.pdbx_description
1 polymer ?
#
loop_
_entity_poly.entity_id
_entity_poly.type
_entity_poly.pdbx_seq_one_letter_code
_entity_poly.pdbx_strand_id
1 'polypeptide(L)'
;MSTSPQRLLQEYHQQAQDYALSDMLRARRGVLAADVDIEMDEPHRAGLKIVVIRRGRLRCESGTGPQVELNGPSLLLAAGRDDFVLNNLFQAGEPLDYTLLQFSAAWLEQNDVRLPPSLDGRRHAQLVPLAAPAALIGQARQLFACPLHESQRGLWFSARANELAAHCLHQCWSRRTVAPPSGVHLAARDVARLQLAREILLAEMEQPPSLDQLAQRAGLNTRKLTQGFRQLFGASVFGLLQ
;
A
#
# COMPACT_ATOMS: atom_id res chain seq x y z
N MET A 1 -24.12 8.81 21.20
CA MET A 1 -22.82 9.49 21.38
C MET A 1 -21.88 8.90 20.35
N SER A 2 -21.58 9.64 19.29
CA SER A 2 -20.70 9.13 18.22
C SER A 2 -19.25 9.12 18.73
N THR A 3 -18.68 7.96 18.91
CA THR A 3 -17.27 7.83 19.32
C THR A 3 -16.41 8.30 18.15
N SER A 4 -15.49 9.25 18.38
CA SER A 4 -14.57 9.72 17.33
C SER A 4 -13.75 8.57 16.75
N PRO A 5 -13.53 8.48 15.44
CA PRO A 5 -12.70 7.44 14.82
C PRO A 5 -11.30 7.31 15.44
N GLN A 6 -10.71 8.45 15.86
CA GLN A 6 -9.43 8.46 16.55
C GLN A 6 -9.47 7.77 17.93
N ARG A 7 -10.59 7.88 18.62
CA ARG A 7 -10.78 7.23 19.93
C ARG A 7 -10.97 5.72 19.77
N LEU A 8 -11.72 5.29 18.76
CA LEU A 8 -11.84 3.88 18.41
C LEU A 8 -10.47 3.28 18.06
N LEU A 9 -9.65 3.98 17.27
CA LEU A 9 -8.30 3.55 16.97
C LEU A 9 -7.43 3.39 18.20
N GLN A 10 -7.52 4.32 19.18
CA GLN A 10 -6.78 4.20 20.43
C GLN A 10 -7.23 2.99 21.24
N GLU A 11 -8.52 2.68 21.27
CA GLU A 11 -9.07 1.52 21.98
C GLU A 11 -8.61 0.18 21.37
N TYR A 12 -8.47 0.11 20.04
CA TYR A 12 -8.06 -1.11 19.33
C TYR A 12 -6.54 -1.25 19.15
N HIS A 13 -5.77 -0.21 19.42
CA HIS A 13 -4.31 -0.28 19.35
C HIS A 13 -3.75 -1.10 20.51
N GLN A 14 -3.09 -2.20 20.16
CA GLN A 14 -2.36 -3.04 21.09
C GLN A 14 -0.86 -2.74 20.98
N GLN A 15 -0.22 -2.44 22.10
CA GLN A 15 1.22 -2.24 22.18
C GLN A 15 1.78 -1.19 21.19
N ALA A 16 1.05 -0.11 20.98
CA ALA A 16 1.54 0.97 20.14
C ALA A 16 2.74 1.66 20.78
N GLN A 17 3.81 1.82 20.00
CA GLN A 17 5.01 2.54 20.36
C GLN A 17 5.18 3.71 19.39
N ASP A 18 5.18 4.92 19.93
CA ASP A 18 5.45 6.14 19.17
C ASP A 18 6.84 6.66 19.52
N TYR A 19 7.57 7.08 18.52
CA TYR A 19 8.85 7.73 18.68
C TYR A 19 8.94 8.93 17.73
N ALA A 20 9.10 10.12 18.30
CA ALA A 20 9.34 11.36 17.57
C ALA A 20 10.76 11.82 17.89
N LEU A 21 11.66 11.80 16.90
CA LEU A 21 13.00 12.32 17.05
C LEU A 21 12.98 13.86 16.97
N SER A 22 12.14 14.38 16.08
CA SER A 22 11.90 15.80 15.85
C SER A 22 10.58 15.95 15.08
N ASP A 23 10.21 17.18 14.73
CA ASP A 23 9.10 17.40 13.80
C ASP A 23 9.37 16.89 12.38
N MET A 24 10.62 16.51 12.08
CA MET A 24 11.05 16.04 10.77
C MET A 24 11.01 14.52 10.61
N LEU A 25 11.11 13.76 11.70
CA LEU A 25 11.14 12.30 11.68
C LEU A 25 10.34 11.70 12.82
N ARG A 26 9.31 10.94 12.48
CA ARG A 26 8.48 10.21 13.43
C ARG A 26 8.36 8.75 12.99
N ALA A 27 8.20 7.87 13.96
CA ALA A 27 7.83 6.48 13.73
C ALA A 27 6.79 6.01 14.70
N ARG A 28 5.98 5.06 14.22
CA ARG A 28 5.03 4.32 15.05
C ARG A 28 5.13 2.85 14.70
N ARG A 29 5.02 2.01 15.70
CA ARG A 29 4.80 0.57 15.56
C ARG A 29 3.58 0.19 16.38
N GLY A 30 2.74 -0.68 15.87
CA GLY A 30 1.60 -1.16 16.62
C GLY A 30 0.96 -2.38 16.00
N VAL A 31 0.06 -2.96 16.76
CA VAL A 31 -0.89 -3.97 16.31
C VAL A 31 -2.28 -3.37 16.51
N LEU A 32 -3.03 -3.24 15.43
CA LEU A 32 -4.41 -2.81 15.46
C LEU A 32 -5.29 -4.05 15.29
N ALA A 33 -6.06 -4.38 16.30
CA ALA A 33 -7.04 -5.46 16.26
C ALA A 33 -8.43 -4.86 16.48
N ALA A 34 -9.30 -4.98 15.49
CA ALA A 34 -10.66 -4.43 15.52
C ALA A 34 -11.69 -5.51 15.23
N ASP A 35 -12.82 -5.44 15.94
CA ASP A 35 -13.96 -6.32 15.75
C ASP A 35 -14.92 -5.81 14.66
N VAL A 36 -14.74 -4.55 14.25
CA VAL A 36 -15.50 -3.89 13.19
C VAL A 36 -14.55 -3.17 12.23
N ASP A 37 -14.99 -2.96 11.01
CA ASP A 37 -14.25 -2.17 10.05
C ASP A 37 -14.16 -0.71 10.53
N ILE A 38 -12.96 -0.13 10.48
CA ILE A 38 -12.71 1.25 10.91
C ILE A 38 -12.22 2.04 9.70
N GLU A 39 -13.03 3.00 9.28
CA GLU A 39 -12.65 3.98 8.26
C GLU A 39 -12.20 5.27 8.93
N MET A 40 -11.06 5.80 8.47
CA MET A 40 -10.46 6.98 9.09
C MET A 40 -9.68 7.82 8.09
N ASP A 41 -9.94 9.11 8.14
CA ASP A 41 -9.11 10.13 7.50
C ASP A 41 -7.89 10.44 8.37
N GLU A 42 -6.71 10.21 7.82
CA GLU A 42 -5.43 10.48 8.48
C GLU A 42 -4.74 11.65 7.77
N PRO A 43 -4.68 12.85 8.39
CA PRO A 43 -3.99 13.99 7.81
C PRO A 43 -2.47 13.84 7.94
N HIS A 44 -1.76 14.17 6.86
CA HIS A 44 -0.30 14.15 6.77
C HIS A 44 0.23 15.48 6.28
N ARG A 45 1.36 15.89 6.82
CA ARG A 45 2.13 17.00 6.26
C ARG A 45 2.89 16.55 5.01
N ALA A 46 3.25 17.53 4.17
CA ALA A 46 4.11 17.32 3.02
C ALA A 46 5.37 16.52 3.38
N GLY A 47 5.73 15.55 2.53
CA GLY A 47 6.88 14.68 2.76
C GLY A 47 6.64 13.23 2.34
N LEU A 48 7.34 12.31 3.00
CA LEU A 48 7.32 10.87 2.72
C LEU A 48 6.80 10.09 3.93
N LYS A 49 5.83 9.22 3.69
CA LYS A 49 5.35 8.20 4.64
C LYS A 49 5.72 6.82 4.11
N ILE A 50 6.26 5.98 4.97
CA ILE A 50 6.58 4.57 4.69
C ILE A 50 5.81 3.71 5.69
N VAL A 51 5.04 2.75 5.20
CA VAL A 51 4.31 1.79 6.03
C VAL A 51 4.75 0.38 5.67
N VAL A 52 5.33 -0.32 6.63
CA VAL A 52 5.68 -1.75 6.50
C VAL A 52 4.62 -2.55 7.23
N ILE A 53 3.83 -3.33 6.49
CA ILE A 53 2.81 -4.23 7.03
C ILE A 53 3.40 -5.62 7.09
N ARG A 54 3.43 -6.21 8.27
CA ARG A 54 3.92 -7.57 8.49
C ARG A 54 2.81 -8.59 8.32
N ARG A 55 1.62 -8.27 8.80
CA ARG A 55 0.42 -9.10 8.76
C ARG A 55 -0.82 -8.22 8.77
N GLY A 56 -1.92 -8.75 8.27
CA GLY A 56 -3.19 -8.05 8.19
C GLY A 56 -3.39 -7.32 6.87
N ARG A 57 -4.50 -6.61 6.78
CA ARG A 57 -4.94 -5.91 5.57
C ARG A 57 -5.18 -4.45 5.85
N LEU A 58 -4.80 -3.62 4.90
CA LEU A 58 -5.07 -2.19 4.90
C LEU A 58 -5.50 -1.78 3.50
N ARG A 59 -6.61 -1.06 3.41
CA ARG A 59 -7.00 -0.37 2.19
C ARG A 59 -6.84 1.12 2.42
N CYS A 60 -6.22 1.81 1.48
CA CYS A 60 -6.04 3.25 1.57
C CYS A 60 -6.15 3.93 0.22
N GLU A 61 -6.52 5.21 0.26
CA GLU A 61 -6.57 6.09 -0.91
C GLU A 61 -6.19 7.52 -0.52
N SER A 62 -5.87 8.36 -1.49
CA SER A 62 -5.59 9.77 -1.29
C SER A 62 -6.39 10.61 -2.27
N GLY A 63 -7.35 11.39 -1.77
CA GLY A 63 -8.23 12.22 -2.58
C GLY A 63 -8.96 11.43 -3.67
N THR A 64 -8.82 11.84 -4.92
CA THR A 64 -9.39 11.14 -6.09
C THR A 64 -8.43 10.13 -6.73
N GLY A 65 -7.35 9.81 -6.05
CA GLY A 65 -6.36 8.83 -6.50
C GLY A 65 -6.89 7.39 -6.50
N PRO A 66 -6.14 6.44 -7.08
CA PRO A 66 -6.54 5.05 -7.04
C PRO A 66 -6.48 4.50 -5.63
N GLN A 67 -7.46 3.69 -5.28
CA GLN A 67 -7.46 2.92 -4.05
C GLN A 67 -6.38 1.84 -4.11
N VAL A 68 -5.64 1.69 -3.02
CA VAL A 68 -4.57 0.72 -2.84
C VAL A 68 -4.96 -0.28 -1.77
N GLU A 69 -4.86 -1.56 -2.06
CA GLU A 69 -5.06 -2.64 -1.11
C GLU A 69 -3.71 -3.30 -0.78
N LEU A 70 -3.42 -3.44 0.49
CA LEU A 70 -2.19 -3.97 1.05
C LEU A 70 -2.51 -5.21 1.87
N ASN A 71 -1.89 -6.32 1.51
CA ASN A 71 -1.94 -7.58 2.26
C ASN A 71 -0.52 -7.87 2.76
N GLY A 72 -0.35 -8.07 4.06
CA GLY A 72 0.96 -8.37 4.63
C GLY A 72 1.52 -9.74 4.19
N PRO A 73 2.83 -9.84 3.95
CA PRO A 73 3.86 -8.81 4.10
C PRO A 73 3.94 -7.84 2.92
N SER A 74 3.73 -6.57 3.17
CA SER A 74 3.69 -5.52 2.15
C SER A 74 4.30 -4.20 2.64
N LEU A 75 4.61 -3.32 1.69
CA LEU A 75 5.18 -2.01 1.90
C LEU A 75 4.35 -0.97 1.13
N LEU A 76 4.02 0.13 1.77
CA LEU A 76 3.45 1.31 1.13
C LEU A 76 4.41 2.49 1.28
N LEU A 77 4.71 3.14 0.17
CA LEU A 77 5.27 4.48 0.17
C LEU A 77 4.19 5.47 -0.25
N ALA A 78 4.00 6.51 0.54
CA ALA A 78 3.10 7.61 0.21
C ALA A 78 3.88 8.92 0.29
N ALA A 79 3.77 9.77 -0.73
CA ALA A 79 4.44 11.06 -0.74
C ALA A 79 3.55 12.16 -1.32
N GLY A 80 3.63 13.35 -0.73
CA GLY A 80 2.95 14.56 -1.21
C GLY A 80 3.88 15.76 -1.11
N ARG A 81 3.80 16.68 -2.11
CA ARG A 81 4.48 17.97 -2.08
C ARG A 81 3.80 18.96 -1.16
N ASP A 82 2.49 18.82 -1.00
CA ASP A 82 1.63 19.56 -0.08
C ASP A 82 1.08 18.61 0.99
N ASP A 83 0.46 19.18 2.02
CA ASP A 83 -0.27 18.40 3.03
C ASP A 83 -1.38 17.59 2.34
N PHE A 84 -1.58 16.37 2.80
CA PHE A 84 -2.52 15.44 2.19
C PHE A 84 -3.25 14.61 3.24
N VAL A 85 -4.34 13.99 2.82
CA VAL A 85 -5.13 13.09 3.66
C VAL A 85 -5.10 11.69 3.05
N LEU A 86 -4.86 10.68 3.86
CA LEU A 86 -5.08 9.28 3.53
C LEU A 86 -6.38 8.82 4.18
N ASN A 87 -7.31 8.37 3.37
CA ASN A 87 -8.45 7.62 3.84
C ASN A 87 -8.02 6.16 3.98
N ASN A 88 -8.04 5.65 5.22
CA ASN A 88 -7.62 4.31 5.58
C ASN A 88 -8.84 3.49 6.01
N LEU A 89 -8.99 2.29 5.44
CA LEU A 89 -9.95 1.29 5.89
C LEU A 89 -9.20 0.12 6.52
N PHE A 90 -9.36 -0.04 7.83
CA PHE A 90 -8.85 -1.14 8.63
C PHE A 90 -9.94 -2.21 8.73
N GLN A 91 -9.69 -3.40 8.17
CA GLN A 91 -10.68 -4.46 8.15
C GLN A 91 -10.71 -5.24 9.46
N ALA A 92 -11.91 -5.59 9.90
CA ALA A 92 -12.13 -6.43 11.07
C ALA A 92 -11.56 -7.85 10.88
N GLY A 93 -11.27 -8.51 11.98
CA GLY A 93 -10.92 -9.92 12.08
C GLY A 93 -9.41 -10.16 12.14
N GLU A 94 -8.64 -9.90 11.10
CA GLU A 94 -7.19 -10.13 11.13
C GLU A 94 -6.44 -8.90 11.68
N PRO A 95 -5.66 -9.04 12.78
CA PRO A 95 -4.89 -7.93 13.33
C PRO A 95 -3.88 -7.37 12.33
N LEU A 96 -3.90 -6.04 12.15
CA LEU A 96 -2.93 -5.32 11.34
C LEU A 96 -1.68 -5.03 12.18
N ASP A 97 -0.57 -5.69 11.85
CA ASP A 97 0.73 -5.48 12.47
C ASP A 97 1.61 -4.65 11.55
N TYR A 98 1.97 -3.43 11.97
CA TYR A 98 2.62 -2.44 11.11
C TYR A 98 3.75 -1.68 11.79
N THR A 99 4.62 -1.13 10.97
CA THR A 99 5.61 -0.09 11.31
C THR A 99 5.46 1.05 10.34
N LEU A 100 5.36 2.26 10.85
CA LEU A 100 5.21 3.50 10.09
C LEU A 100 6.42 4.40 10.35
N LEU A 101 6.96 4.99 9.27
CA LEU A 101 7.92 6.10 9.31
C LEU A 101 7.32 7.29 8.58
N GLN A 102 7.57 8.49 9.10
CA GLN A 102 7.14 9.74 8.49
C GLN A 102 8.31 10.72 8.48
N PHE A 103 8.66 11.19 7.29
CA PHE A 103 9.69 12.17 7.03
C PHE A 103 9.05 13.44 6.45
N SER A 104 9.37 14.60 7.01
CA SER A 104 8.87 15.87 6.48
C SER A 104 9.57 16.26 5.17
N ALA A 105 8.98 17.18 4.40
CA ALA A 105 9.61 17.76 3.22
C ALA A 105 10.97 18.40 3.56
N ALA A 106 11.07 19.10 4.68
CA ALA A 106 12.32 19.68 5.15
C ALA A 106 13.42 18.64 5.39
N TRP A 107 13.05 17.47 5.91
CA TRP A 107 14.00 16.37 6.07
C TRP A 107 14.51 15.86 4.71
N LEU A 108 13.63 15.71 3.73
CA LEU A 108 14.00 15.28 2.38
C LEU A 108 14.98 16.27 1.73
N GLU A 109 14.73 17.56 1.88
CA GLU A 109 15.60 18.63 1.36
C GLU A 109 16.97 18.63 2.06
N GLN A 110 17.01 18.60 3.39
CA GLN A 110 18.26 18.62 4.17
C GLN A 110 19.17 17.40 3.89
N ASN A 111 18.59 16.27 3.51
CA ASN A 111 19.34 15.06 3.20
C ASN A 111 19.52 14.81 1.69
N ASP A 112 19.20 15.80 0.83
CA ASP A 112 19.21 15.69 -0.65
C ASP A 112 18.53 14.41 -1.16
N VAL A 113 17.40 14.05 -0.57
CA VAL A 113 16.63 12.86 -0.93
C VAL A 113 15.73 13.17 -2.11
N ARG A 114 16.02 12.54 -3.25
CA ARG A 114 15.16 12.60 -4.43
C ARG A 114 14.18 11.43 -4.42
N LEU A 115 12.89 11.76 -4.51
CA LEU A 115 11.86 10.73 -4.61
C LEU A 115 11.83 10.12 -6.02
N PRO A 116 11.52 8.82 -6.12
CA PRO A 116 11.25 8.19 -7.41
C PRO A 116 10.11 8.92 -8.16
N PRO A 117 10.13 8.95 -9.51
CA PRO A 117 9.07 9.59 -10.30
C PRO A 117 7.66 9.08 -10.01
N SER A 118 7.53 7.83 -9.55
CA SER A 118 6.26 7.24 -9.11
C SER A 118 5.71 7.85 -7.82
N LEU A 119 6.55 8.54 -7.03
CA LEU A 119 6.18 9.26 -5.81
C LEU A 119 6.19 10.78 -5.99
N ASP A 120 6.62 11.28 -7.15
CA ASP A 120 6.71 12.72 -7.43
C ASP A 120 5.43 13.22 -8.13
N GLY A 121 4.31 13.18 -7.44
CA GLY A 121 3.01 13.69 -7.93
C GLY A 121 2.85 15.18 -7.69
N ARG A 122 2.28 15.91 -8.69
CA ARG A 122 2.09 17.36 -8.61
C ARG A 122 0.75 17.80 -8.01
N ARG A 123 -0.27 16.93 -7.99
CA ARG A 123 -1.64 17.32 -7.58
C ARG A 123 -2.16 16.56 -6.37
N HIS A 124 -1.76 15.32 -6.17
CA HIS A 124 -2.20 14.46 -5.09
C HIS A 124 -1.04 13.66 -4.55
N ALA A 125 -1.15 13.19 -3.31
CA ALA A 125 -0.18 12.23 -2.79
C ALA A 125 -0.15 10.98 -3.68
N GLN A 126 1.05 10.51 -3.95
CA GLN A 126 1.27 9.29 -4.71
C GLN A 126 1.40 8.11 -3.75
N LEU A 127 0.68 7.05 -4.03
CA LEU A 127 0.69 5.80 -3.27
C LEU A 127 1.36 4.70 -4.10
N VAL A 128 2.44 4.13 -3.60
CA VAL A 128 3.18 3.06 -4.28
C VAL A 128 3.21 1.81 -3.40
N PRO A 129 2.34 0.82 -3.66
CA PRO A 129 2.38 -0.46 -2.98
C PRO A 129 3.50 -1.34 -3.54
N LEU A 130 4.21 -2.04 -2.65
CA LEU A 130 5.32 -2.94 -2.96
C LEU A 130 5.23 -4.20 -2.10
N ALA A 131 5.82 -5.30 -2.55
CA ALA A 131 6.08 -6.44 -1.67
C ALA A 131 7.14 -6.04 -0.63
N ALA A 132 7.00 -6.49 0.62
CA ALA A 132 8.01 -6.27 1.65
C ALA A 132 8.92 -7.51 1.76
N PRO A 133 10.18 -7.45 1.30
CA PRO A 133 11.14 -8.53 1.51
C PRO A 133 11.39 -8.78 3.00
N ALA A 134 11.74 -10.01 3.36
CA ALA A 134 12.02 -10.40 4.75
C ALA A 134 13.08 -9.51 5.42
N ALA A 135 14.07 -9.03 4.65
CA ALA A 135 15.09 -8.11 5.13
C ALA A 135 14.49 -6.77 5.61
N LEU A 136 13.58 -6.15 4.85
CA LEU A 136 12.91 -4.91 5.25
C LEU A 136 12.02 -5.11 6.48
N ILE A 137 11.34 -6.23 6.56
CA ILE A 137 10.54 -6.58 7.75
C ILE A 137 11.45 -6.73 8.98
N GLY A 138 12.62 -7.36 8.83
CA GLY A 138 13.63 -7.46 9.88
C GLY A 138 14.10 -6.08 10.35
N GLN A 139 14.44 -5.20 9.43
CA GLN A 139 14.86 -3.82 9.75
C GLN A 139 13.75 -3.03 10.45
N ALA A 140 12.50 -3.12 9.98
CA ALA A 140 11.36 -2.47 10.63
C ALA A 140 11.15 -2.94 12.08
N ARG A 141 11.43 -4.22 12.37
CA ARG A 141 11.40 -4.76 13.74
C ARG A 141 12.52 -4.21 14.61
N GLN A 142 13.74 -4.11 14.05
CA GLN A 142 14.92 -3.62 14.77
C GLN A 142 14.83 -2.12 15.10
N LEU A 143 14.07 -1.35 14.39
CA LEU A 143 13.91 0.09 14.60
C LEU A 143 13.58 0.44 16.06
N PHE A 144 12.71 -0.34 16.70
CA PHE A 144 12.27 -0.11 18.09
C PHE A 144 13.03 -0.96 19.12
N ALA A 145 14.00 -1.78 18.69
CA ALA A 145 14.76 -2.67 19.56
C ALA A 145 16.18 -2.09 19.79
N CYS A 146 16.24 -0.90 20.40
CA CYS A 146 17.53 -0.27 20.72
C CYS A 146 18.26 -1.05 21.83
N PRO A 147 19.46 -1.60 21.57
CA PRO A 147 20.25 -2.30 22.59
C PRO A 147 21.16 -1.37 23.39
N LEU A 148 21.17 -0.07 23.05
CA LEU A 148 22.06 0.92 23.61
C LEU A 148 21.46 1.63 24.82
N HIS A 149 22.30 2.32 25.58
CA HIS A 149 21.85 3.18 26.66
C HIS A 149 20.88 4.26 26.16
N GLU A 150 20.01 4.73 27.04
CA GLU A 150 18.93 5.68 26.71
C GLU A 150 19.45 6.95 26.02
N SER A 151 20.60 7.47 26.45
CA SER A 151 21.22 8.66 25.83
C SER A 151 21.61 8.50 24.35
N GLN A 152 21.80 7.27 23.87
CA GLN A 152 22.11 6.96 22.46
C GLN A 152 20.89 6.53 21.64
N ARG A 153 19.71 6.43 22.27
CA ARG A 153 18.49 5.94 21.61
C ARG A 153 18.13 6.78 20.39
N GLY A 154 18.25 8.10 20.47
CA GLY A 154 17.96 9.01 19.34
C GLY A 154 18.87 8.75 18.15
N LEU A 155 20.17 8.57 18.39
CA LEU A 155 21.14 8.27 17.33
C LEU A 155 20.85 6.90 16.69
N TRP A 156 20.61 5.87 17.52
CA TRP A 156 20.22 4.54 17.05
C TRP A 156 18.97 4.59 16.16
N PHE A 157 17.92 5.24 16.66
CA PHE A 157 16.66 5.35 15.96
C PHE A 157 16.81 6.07 14.62
N SER A 158 17.53 7.21 14.60
CA SER A 158 17.80 7.96 13.38
C SER A 158 18.53 7.12 12.34
N ALA A 159 19.60 6.41 12.76
CA ALA A 159 20.35 5.55 11.85
C ALA A 159 19.48 4.44 11.25
N ARG A 160 18.68 3.76 12.06
CA ARG A 160 17.79 2.67 11.61
C ARG A 160 16.63 3.16 10.73
N ALA A 161 16.06 4.31 11.06
CA ALA A 161 15.01 4.91 10.24
C ALA A 161 15.52 5.30 8.85
N ASN A 162 16.71 5.90 8.79
CA ASN A 162 17.35 6.30 7.54
C ASN A 162 17.74 5.09 6.68
N GLU A 163 18.30 4.05 7.30
CA GLU A 163 18.63 2.79 6.61
C GLU A 163 17.38 2.14 6.00
N LEU A 164 16.30 2.02 6.78
CA LEU A 164 15.04 1.47 6.30
C LEU A 164 14.45 2.30 5.16
N ALA A 165 14.46 3.63 5.29
CA ALA A 165 13.96 4.53 4.26
C ALA A 165 14.77 4.40 2.96
N ALA A 166 16.10 4.36 3.05
CA ALA A 166 16.97 4.19 1.89
C ALA A 166 16.68 2.89 1.13
N HIS A 167 16.51 1.77 1.84
CA HIS A 167 16.18 0.49 1.22
C HIS A 167 14.78 0.48 0.60
N CYS A 168 13.78 1.08 1.26
CA CYS A 168 12.42 1.20 0.71
C CYS A 168 12.41 2.05 -0.57
N LEU A 169 13.09 3.20 -0.56
CA LEU A 169 13.23 4.05 -1.74
C LEU A 169 14.00 3.36 -2.87
N HIS A 170 15.09 2.66 -2.54
CA HIS A 170 15.84 1.87 -3.53
C HIS A 170 14.96 0.82 -4.20
N GLN A 171 14.15 0.10 -3.42
CA GLN A 171 13.20 -0.87 -3.99
C GLN A 171 12.17 -0.19 -4.91
N CYS A 172 11.70 1.00 -4.55
CA CYS A 172 10.80 1.79 -5.40
C CYS A 172 11.49 2.23 -6.71
N TRP A 173 12.76 2.66 -6.65
CA TRP A 173 13.56 3.01 -7.82
C TRP A 173 13.82 1.81 -8.74
N SER A 174 14.12 0.66 -8.16
CA SER A 174 14.44 -0.58 -8.91
C SER A 174 13.26 -1.13 -9.71
N ARG A 175 12.03 -0.77 -9.35
CA ARG A 175 10.82 -1.08 -10.13
C ARG A 175 10.72 -0.37 -11.49
N ARG A 176 11.58 0.60 -11.80
CA ARG A 176 11.56 1.32 -13.10
C ARG A 176 11.77 0.43 -14.33
N THR A 177 12.31 -0.76 -14.19
CA THR A 177 12.59 -1.66 -15.31
C THR A 177 11.46 -2.61 -15.65
N VAL A 178 10.51 -2.80 -14.75
CA VAL A 178 9.25 -3.46 -15.10
C VAL A 178 8.20 -2.35 -15.12
N ALA A 179 7.85 -1.88 -16.33
CA ALA A 179 6.64 -1.09 -16.51
C ALA A 179 5.55 -1.80 -15.70
N PRO A 180 4.77 -1.11 -14.82
CA PRO A 180 3.61 -1.73 -14.23
C PRO A 180 2.88 -2.34 -15.42
N PRO A 181 2.39 -3.58 -15.33
CA PRO A 181 1.42 -4.02 -16.32
C PRO A 181 0.41 -2.89 -16.30
N SER A 182 0.24 -2.21 -17.43
CA SER A 182 -0.65 -1.06 -17.58
C SER A 182 -1.99 -1.57 -17.09
N GLY A 183 -2.21 -1.43 -15.77
CA GLY A 183 -3.43 -1.84 -15.13
C GLY A 183 -4.49 -0.98 -15.79
N VAL A 184 -5.23 -1.57 -16.70
CA VAL A 184 -6.44 -0.95 -17.21
C VAL A 184 -7.23 -0.63 -15.96
N HIS A 185 -7.46 0.65 -15.70
CA HIS A 185 -8.34 1.09 -14.62
C HIS A 185 -9.68 0.40 -14.92
N LEU A 186 -9.93 -0.72 -14.21
CA LEU A 186 -11.16 -1.46 -14.40
C LEU A 186 -12.26 -0.65 -13.72
N ALA A 187 -12.95 0.17 -14.52
CA ALA A 187 -14.19 0.78 -14.08
C ALA A 187 -15.14 -0.34 -13.58
N ALA A 188 -16.00 -0.06 -12.62
CA ALA A 188 -16.97 -1.04 -12.09
C ALA A 188 -17.74 -1.76 -13.22
N ARG A 189 -18.00 -1.05 -14.33
CA ARG A 189 -18.57 -1.60 -15.55
C ARG A 189 -17.68 -2.63 -16.25
N ASP A 190 -16.34 -2.45 -16.23
CA ASP A 190 -15.39 -3.39 -16.83
C ASP A 190 -15.20 -4.63 -15.93
N VAL A 191 -15.30 -4.48 -14.61
CA VAL A 191 -15.32 -5.60 -13.67
C VAL A 191 -16.52 -6.52 -13.91
N ALA A 192 -17.73 -5.96 -14.05
CA ALA A 192 -18.94 -6.72 -14.36
C ALA A 192 -18.81 -7.48 -15.69
N ARG A 193 -18.19 -6.87 -16.70
CA ARG A 193 -17.96 -7.48 -18.01
C ARG A 193 -16.90 -8.60 -17.95
N LEU A 194 -15.90 -8.47 -17.10
CA LEU A 194 -14.90 -9.52 -16.89
C LEU A 194 -15.49 -10.70 -16.14
N GLN A 195 -16.39 -10.46 -15.19
CA GLN A 195 -17.16 -11.52 -14.53
C GLN A 195 -18.04 -12.27 -15.52
N LEU A 196 -18.76 -11.55 -16.39
CA LEU A 196 -19.53 -12.15 -17.47
C LEU A 196 -18.65 -13.00 -18.40
N ALA A 197 -17.48 -12.51 -18.79
CA ALA A 197 -16.54 -13.27 -19.61
C ALA A 197 -16.10 -14.57 -18.92
N ARG A 198 -15.86 -14.52 -17.59
CA ARG A 198 -15.54 -15.72 -16.80
C ARG A 198 -16.68 -16.73 -16.78
N GLU A 199 -17.92 -16.26 -16.61
CA GLU A 199 -19.10 -17.12 -16.62
C GLU A 199 -19.27 -17.81 -17.98
N ILE A 200 -19.13 -17.09 -19.08
CA ILE A 200 -19.17 -17.65 -20.45
C ILE A 200 -18.09 -18.73 -20.60
N LEU A 201 -16.85 -18.43 -20.19
CA LEU A 201 -15.74 -19.36 -20.31
C LEU A 201 -15.95 -20.65 -19.51
N LEU A 202 -16.52 -20.55 -18.32
CA LEU A 202 -16.81 -21.70 -17.46
C LEU A 202 -18.01 -22.51 -17.96
N ALA A 203 -19.00 -21.85 -18.56
CA ALA A 203 -20.16 -22.54 -19.14
C ALA A 203 -19.80 -23.32 -20.41
N GLU A 204 -18.78 -22.90 -21.13
CA GLU A 204 -18.38 -23.48 -22.42
C GLU A 204 -16.98 -24.14 -22.31
N MET A 205 -16.65 -24.76 -21.17
CA MET A 205 -15.33 -25.37 -20.91
C MET A 205 -14.94 -26.47 -21.91
N GLU A 206 -15.89 -27.21 -22.42
CA GLU A 206 -15.65 -28.29 -23.38
C GLU A 206 -15.27 -27.77 -24.79
N GLN A 207 -15.78 -26.59 -25.16
CA GLN A 207 -15.48 -25.91 -26.42
C GLN A 207 -15.36 -24.40 -26.17
N PRO A 208 -14.26 -23.96 -25.56
CA PRO A 208 -14.12 -22.57 -25.14
C PRO A 208 -14.06 -21.64 -26.37
N PRO A 209 -14.73 -20.48 -26.30
CA PRO A 209 -14.71 -19.50 -27.37
C PRO A 209 -13.30 -18.93 -27.56
N SER A 210 -12.99 -18.48 -28.77
CA SER A 210 -11.74 -17.78 -29.02
C SER A 210 -11.66 -16.49 -28.19
N LEU A 211 -10.44 -15.96 -27.99
CA LEU A 211 -10.21 -14.74 -27.22
C LEU A 211 -11.02 -13.55 -27.77
N ASP A 212 -11.12 -13.45 -29.10
CA ASP A 212 -11.86 -12.37 -29.77
C ASP A 212 -13.37 -12.55 -29.61
N GLN A 213 -13.88 -13.77 -29.71
CA GLN A 213 -15.29 -14.08 -29.48
C GLN A 213 -15.70 -13.80 -28.04
N LEU A 214 -14.85 -14.20 -27.08
CA LEU A 214 -15.10 -13.96 -25.67
C LEU A 214 -15.10 -12.45 -25.34
N ALA A 215 -14.14 -11.72 -25.90
CA ALA A 215 -14.05 -10.27 -25.74
C ALA A 215 -15.29 -9.56 -26.31
N GLN A 216 -15.71 -9.93 -27.51
CA GLN A 216 -16.90 -9.37 -28.16
C GLN A 216 -18.17 -9.65 -27.35
N ARG A 217 -18.37 -10.88 -26.88
CA ARG A 217 -19.54 -11.30 -26.08
C ARG A 217 -19.61 -10.61 -24.72
N ALA A 218 -18.46 -10.34 -24.12
CA ALA A 218 -18.37 -9.61 -22.86
C ALA A 218 -18.40 -8.08 -23.04
N GLY A 219 -18.41 -7.59 -24.28
CA GLY A 219 -18.38 -6.15 -24.57
C GLY A 219 -17.05 -5.47 -24.21
N LEU A 220 -15.94 -6.23 -24.32
CA LEU A 220 -14.57 -5.77 -24.07
C LEU A 220 -13.77 -5.86 -25.37
N ASN A 221 -12.65 -5.13 -25.43
CA ASN A 221 -11.62 -5.47 -26.41
C ASN A 221 -10.67 -6.53 -25.84
N THR A 222 -9.97 -7.25 -26.71
CA THR A 222 -9.07 -8.38 -26.36
C THR A 222 -7.98 -7.94 -25.37
N ARG A 223 -7.48 -6.72 -25.49
CA ARG A 223 -6.47 -6.17 -24.58
C ARG A 223 -7.03 -5.99 -23.17
N LYS A 224 -8.23 -5.38 -23.03
CA LYS A 224 -8.91 -5.21 -21.74
C LYS A 224 -9.28 -6.57 -21.13
N LEU A 225 -9.74 -7.52 -21.94
CA LEU A 225 -10.05 -8.87 -21.50
C LEU A 225 -8.80 -9.55 -20.91
N THR A 226 -7.71 -9.60 -21.66
CA THR A 226 -6.47 -10.30 -21.25
C THR A 226 -5.84 -9.67 -20.01
N GLN A 227 -5.77 -8.34 -19.98
CA GLN A 227 -5.19 -7.62 -18.85
C GLN A 227 -6.09 -7.69 -17.61
N GLY A 228 -7.41 -7.50 -17.81
CA GLY A 228 -8.39 -7.56 -16.73
C GLY A 228 -8.50 -8.95 -16.11
N PHE A 229 -8.41 -10.02 -16.89
CA PHE A 229 -8.39 -11.39 -16.35
C PHE A 229 -7.20 -11.63 -15.43
N ARG A 230 -5.99 -11.23 -15.83
CA ARG A 230 -4.81 -11.34 -14.98
C ARG A 230 -4.92 -10.50 -13.72
N GLN A 231 -5.51 -9.31 -13.85
CA GLN A 231 -5.65 -8.37 -12.73
C GLN A 231 -6.74 -8.81 -11.74
N LEU A 232 -7.90 -9.28 -12.24
CA LEU A 232 -9.06 -9.62 -11.41
C LEU A 232 -9.01 -11.05 -10.86
N PHE A 233 -8.53 -12.00 -11.67
CA PHE A 233 -8.56 -13.44 -11.35
C PHE A 233 -7.18 -14.06 -11.14
N GLY A 234 -6.10 -13.29 -11.31
CA GLY A 234 -4.72 -13.78 -11.12
C GLY A 234 -4.23 -14.78 -12.18
N ALA A 235 -5.05 -15.10 -13.19
CA ALA A 235 -4.78 -16.10 -14.22
C ALA A 235 -4.97 -15.52 -15.63
N SER A 236 -4.37 -16.18 -16.64
CA SER A 236 -4.72 -15.88 -18.03
C SER A 236 -6.13 -16.41 -18.35
N VAL A 237 -6.76 -15.88 -19.43
CA VAL A 237 -8.12 -16.28 -19.82
C VAL A 237 -8.27 -17.80 -19.89
N PHE A 238 -7.36 -18.47 -20.56
CA PHE A 238 -7.38 -19.94 -20.68
C PHE A 238 -6.66 -20.67 -19.55
N GLY A 239 -5.85 -19.98 -18.74
CA GLY A 239 -5.23 -20.54 -17.54
C GLY A 239 -6.22 -20.77 -16.38
N LEU A 240 -7.45 -20.27 -16.52
CA LEU A 240 -8.53 -20.50 -15.56
C LEU A 240 -9.22 -21.88 -15.78
N LEU A 241 -8.98 -22.51 -16.95
CA LEU A 241 -9.55 -23.82 -17.32
C LEU A 241 -8.62 -25.01 -17.00
N GLN A 242 -7.41 -24.73 -16.49
CA GLN A 242 -6.41 -25.72 -16.08
C GLN A 242 -6.46 -25.93 -14.57
#